data_23008cce55516073e84da443fd4f1a18
#
_entry.id   23008cce55516073e84da443fd4f1a18
#
_cell.length_a   1.000
_cell.length_b   1.000
_cell.length_c   1.000
_cell.angle_alpha   90.00
_cell.angle_beta   90.00
_cell.angle_gamma   90.00
#
_symmetry.space_group_name_H-M   'P 1'
#
loop_
_entity.id
_entity.type
_entity.pdbx_description
1 polymer ?
#
loop_
_entity_poly.entity_id
_entity_poly.type
_entity_poly.pdbx_seq_one_letter_code
_entity_poly.pdbx_strand_id
1 'polypeptide(L)'
;VRPHNEGIHNYEVKNEAYPGPGKIINSEFLNDLNAPEESVEQAIRFLEEKKIGKRKTNYRLKDWGISRQRYWGCPIPIAYDEANNIVKIPEKDLPVTLPENIKLNTKGNPLNSQKKWKEILINGKKCIRETDTMDTFVDSSWYYLRFCSASEKNLPFNNDDLDYWMPVDQYIGGVEHAILHLLYSRFFMRALSLNKKDIKIKEPFKGLFTQGMVCHETYKDEKNNWLSPDQITSEDGKNYFLKDNKDIKVIVGPSESMSKSKKNTIDPQNIIDQYGADAVRFFILADSPPEKDVQWSDEGMISSYKFIQKFWGLS
;
A
#
# COMPACT_ATOMS: atom_id res chain seq x y z
N VAL A 1 -30.41 -1.76 25.11
CA VAL A 1 -30.53 -2.96 24.23
C VAL A 1 -30.48 -4.20 25.09
N ARG A 2 -31.41 -5.12 24.87
CA ARG A 2 -31.40 -6.47 25.44
C ARG A 2 -30.85 -7.42 24.39
N PRO A 3 -29.81 -8.24 24.69
CA PRO A 3 -29.30 -9.26 23.78
C PRO A 3 -30.40 -10.27 23.38
N HIS A 4 -30.32 -10.85 22.18
CA HIS A 4 -31.33 -11.79 21.69
C HIS A 4 -31.44 -13.08 22.52
N ASN A 5 -30.34 -13.48 23.17
CA ASN A 5 -30.24 -14.69 24.01
C ASN A 5 -30.66 -14.48 25.45
N GLU A 6 -31.08 -13.27 25.85
CA GLU A 6 -31.51 -12.94 27.21
C GLU A 6 -33.04 -12.82 27.31
N GLY A 7 -33.62 -13.40 28.36
CA GLY A 7 -35.05 -13.29 28.64
C GLY A 7 -35.52 -11.89 29.03
N ILE A 8 -36.80 -11.60 28.79
CA ILE A 8 -37.39 -10.26 29.03
C ILE A 8 -37.23 -9.80 30.48
N HIS A 9 -37.29 -10.72 31.45
CA HIS A 9 -37.26 -10.39 32.87
C HIS A 9 -35.87 -10.50 33.52
N ASN A 10 -34.83 -10.95 32.80
CA ASN A 10 -33.55 -11.30 33.41
C ASN A 10 -32.39 -10.42 32.97
N TYR A 11 -32.62 -9.44 32.07
CA TYR A 11 -31.56 -8.59 31.59
C TYR A 11 -31.54 -7.25 32.33
N GLU A 12 -30.45 -6.99 33.02
CA GLU A 12 -30.17 -5.74 33.73
C GLU A 12 -28.77 -5.25 33.37
N VAL A 13 -28.67 -3.94 33.04
CA VAL A 13 -27.37 -3.29 32.82
C VAL A 13 -26.74 -3.02 34.17
N LYS A 14 -25.63 -3.69 34.49
CA LYS A 14 -24.95 -3.56 35.79
C LYS A 14 -23.81 -2.54 35.77
N ASN A 15 -22.75 -2.82 35.02
CA ASN A 15 -21.53 -2.02 35.03
C ASN A 15 -21.20 -1.40 33.67
N GLU A 16 -21.57 -2.04 32.58
CA GLU A 16 -21.24 -1.59 31.23
C GLU A 16 -22.48 -1.64 30.32
N ALA A 17 -22.54 -0.68 29.38
CA ALA A 17 -23.57 -0.67 28.35
C ALA A 17 -23.34 -1.83 27.37
N TYR A 18 -24.40 -2.52 26.98
CA TYR A 18 -24.33 -3.51 25.92
C TYR A 18 -24.43 -2.86 24.53
N PRO A 19 -23.36 -2.85 23.72
CA PRO A 19 -23.33 -2.22 22.39
C PRO A 19 -23.70 -3.16 21.24
N GLY A 20 -24.02 -4.42 21.53
CA GLY A 20 -24.28 -5.47 20.53
C GLY A 20 -25.70 -5.47 19.97
N PRO A 21 -25.99 -6.38 19.02
CA PRO A 21 -27.31 -6.53 18.43
C PRO A 21 -28.31 -7.10 19.43
N GLY A 22 -29.56 -6.65 19.34
CA GLY A 22 -30.61 -7.09 20.25
C GLY A 22 -31.92 -6.35 20.06
N LYS A 23 -32.82 -6.47 21.02
CA LYS A 23 -34.09 -5.73 21.07
C LYS A 23 -33.96 -4.50 21.95
N ILE A 24 -34.49 -3.38 21.50
CA ILE A 24 -34.59 -2.15 22.31
C ILE A 24 -35.70 -2.36 23.33
N ILE A 25 -35.46 -1.95 24.56
CA ILE A 25 -36.42 -1.98 25.68
C ILE A 25 -36.35 -0.66 26.45
N ASN A 26 -37.45 -0.26 27.11
CA ASN A 26 -37.56 0.94 27.94
C ASN A 26 -37.16 2.24 27.20
N SER A 27 -37.57 2.38 25.92
CA SER A 27 -37.13 3.44 25.03
C SER A 27 -38.30 3.99 24.18
N GLU A 28 -39.50 4.01 24.73
CA GLU A 28 -40.73 4.57 24.13
C GLU A 28 -40.93 4.10 22.68
N PHE A 29 -40.88 5.04 21.71
CA PHE A 29 -41.10 4.77 20.29
C PHE A 29 -40.07 3.85 19.62
N LEU A 30 -38.99 3.54 20.30
CA LEU A 30 -37.95 2.58 19.83
C LEU A 30 -38.14 1.16 20.40
N ASN A 31 -39.09 0.96 21.31
CA ASN A 31 -39.32 -0.36 21.93
C ASN A 31 -39.56 -1.43 20.87
N ASP A 32 -39.05 -2.63 21.13
CA ASP A 32 -39.19 -3.85 20.30
C ASP A 32 -38.50 -3.80 18.92
N LEU A 33 -37.85 -2.68 18.59
CA LEU A 33 -37.03 -2.60 17.37
C LEU A 33 -35.70 -3.36 17.52
N ASN A 34 -35.22 -3.86 16.40
CA ASN A 34 -33.89 -4.48 16.35
C ASN A 34 -32.80 -3.40 16.37
N ALA A 35 -31.82 -3.57 17.25
CA ALA A 35 -30.64 -2.72 17.31
C ALA A 35 -29.46 -3.42 16.63
N PRO A 36 -28.64 -2.67 15.85
CA PRO A 36 -28.76 -1.23 15.58
C PRO A 36 -29.65 -0.86 14.38
N GLU A 37 -30.02 -1.78 13.52
CA GLU A 37 -30.54 -1.52 12.15
C GLU A 37 -31.86 -0.71 12.20
N GLU A 38 -32.90 -1.30 12.79
CA GLU A 38 -34.22 -0.66 12.82
C GLU A 38 -34.26 0.54 13.76
N SER A 39 -33.59 0.43 14.90
CA SER A 39 -33.62 1.47 15.94
C SER A 39 -32.92 2.77 15.51
N VAL A 40 -31.77 2.66 14.84
CA VAL A 40 -31.04 3.83 14.32
C VAL A 40 -31.85 4.52 13.22
N GLU A 41 -32.44 3.76 12.32
CA GLU A 41 -33.27 4.30 11.25
C GLU A 41 -34.50 5.05 11.79
N GLN A 42 -35.20 4.44 12.73
CA GLN A 42 -36.37 5.05 13.35
C GLN A 42 -36.02 6.30 14.18
N ALA A 43 -34.91 6.27 14.92
CA ALA A 43 -34.41 7.42 15.65
C ALA A 43 -34.11 8.61 14.72
N ILE A 44 -33.44 8.31 13.59
CA ILE A 44 -33.13 9.35 12.59
C ILE A 44 -34.40 9.95 12.02
N ARG A 45 -35.38 9.14 11.61
CA ARG A 45 -36.70 9.62 11.12
C ARG A 45 -37.41 10.52 12.13
N PHE A 46 -37.47 10.09 13.38
CA PHE A 46 -38.06 10.88 14.45
C PHE A 46 -37.41 12.26 14.62
N LEU A 47 -36.07 12.31 14.60
CA LEU A 47 -35.30 13.56 14.71
C LEU A 47 -35.56 14.50 13.51
N GLU A 48 -35.64 13.91 12.30
CA GLU A 48 -35.94 14.68 11.08
C GLU A 48 -37.37 15.23 11.06
N GLU A 49 -38.34 14.42 11.44
CA GLU A 49 -39.77 14.84 11.56
C GLU A 49 -39.94 15.96 12.58
N LYS A 50 -39.27 15.89 13.70
CA LYS A 50 -39.25 16.93 14.74
C LYS A 50 -38.43 18.16 14.37
N LYS A 51 -37.66 18.12 13.26
CA LYS A 51 -36.73 19.18 12.82
C LYS A 51 -35.65 19.54 13.83
N ILE A 52 -35.25 18.60 14.68
CA ILE A 52 -34.20 18.74 15.69
C ILE A 52 -32.91 18.02 15.31
N GLY A 53 -32.89 17.31 14.18
CA GLY A 53 -31.72 16.65 13.63
C GLY A 53 -31.90 16.34 12.15
N LYS A 54 -30.83 15.88 11.52
CA LYS A 54 -30.85 15.36 10.16
C LYS A 54 -29.84 14.24 10.01
N ARG A 55 -30.10 13.30 9.09
CA ARG A 55 -29.16 12.24 8.74
C ARG A 55 -27.83 12.82 8.26
N LYS A 56 -26.74 12.29 8.78
CA LYS A 56 -25.40 12.57 8.32
C LYS A 56 -24.60 11.28 8.19
N THR A 57 -24.04 11.04 7.02
CA THR A 57 -23.11 9.93 6.82
C THR A 57 -21.69 10.42 7.07
N ASN A 58 -21.01 9.83 8.02
CA ASN A 58 -19.60 10.09 8.28
C ASN A 58 -18.78 8.94 7.68
N TYR A 59 -17.89 9.27 6.76
CA TYR A 59 -16.96 8.29 6.19
C TYR A 59 -15.77 8.12 7.12
N ARG A 60 -15.33 6.88 7.32
CA ARG A 60 -14.16 6.56 8.15
C ARG A 60 -12.83 6.74 7.39
N LEU A 61 -12.87 6.71 6.06
CA LEU A 61 -11.71 7.00 5.23
C LEU A 61 -11.38 8.49 5.32
N LYS A 62 -10.10 8.77 5.56
CA LYS A 62 -9.57 10.14 5.48
C LYS A 62 -9.28 10.50 4.04
N ASP A 63 -9.25 11.81 3.74
CA ASP A 63 -8.83 12.30 2.43
C ASP A 63 -7.41 11.84 2.10
N TRP A 64 -7.20 11.47 0.86
CA TRP A 64 -5.87 11.19 0.36
C TRP A 64 -5.16 12.48 -0.02
N GLY A 65 -4.31 13.00 0.86
CA GLY A 65 -3.42 14.10 0.55
C GLY A 65 -2.33 13.63 -0.43
N ILE A 66 -2.39 14.08 -1.67
CA ILE A 66 -1.48 13.61 -2.74
C ILE A 66 -0.15 14.36 -2.82
N SER A 67 -0.01 15.49 -2.14
CA SER A 67 1.16 16.37 -2.20
C SER A 67 2.32 15.85 -1.37
N ARG A 68 3.54 15.82 -1.92
CA ARG A 68 4.77 15.36 -1.26
C ARG A 68 5.93 16.31 -1.49
N GLN A 69 6.67 16.62 -0.43
CA GLN A 69 7.86 17.49 -0.42
C GLN A 69 9.10 16.67 -0.78
N ARG A 70 9.11 16.12 -2.01
CA ARG A 70 10.23 15.30 -2.48
C ARG A 70 10.39 15.40 -4.01
N TYR A 71 11.58 15.05 -4.49
CA TYR A 71 11.90 15.07 -5.90
C TYR A 71 11.15 13.99 -6.70
N TRP A 72 11.17 12.74 -6.22
CA TRP A 72 10.53 11.63 -6.90
C TRP A 72 9.00 11.68 -6.79
N GLY A 73 8.37 11.79 -7.94
CA GLY A 73 6.93 11.84 -8.12
C GLY A 73 6.57 12.68 -9.33
N CYS A 74 5.33 12.53 -9.82
CA CYS A 74 4.83 13.37 -10.92
C CYS A 74 4.65 14.82 -10.44
N PRO A 75 5.19 15.83 -11.12
CA PRO A 75 4.96 17.24 -10.78
C PRO A 75 3.48 17.59 -10.83
N ILE A 76 3.03 18.42 -9.90
CA ILE A 76 1.65 18.92 -9.88
C ILE A 76 1.57 20.10 -10.89
N PRO A 77 0.69 20.05 -11.91
CA PRO A 77 0.69 21.03 -12.99
C PRO A 77 -0.02 22.34 -12.63
N ILE A 78 0.38 22.96 -11.52
CA ILE A 78 -0.11 24.25 -11.06
C ILE A 78 1.03 25.22 -10.75
N ALA A 79 0.70 26.49 -10.67
CA ALA A 79 1.58 27.57 -10.23
C ALA A 79 0.77 28.57 -9.38
N TYR A 80 1.45 29.50 -8.75
CA TYR A 80 0.87 30.57 -7.93
C TYR A 80 1.24 31.93 -8.54
N ASP A 81 0.26 32.81 -8.67
CA ASP A 81 0.49 34.19 -9.08
C ASP A 81 1.05 35.05 -7.90
N GLU A 82 1.32 36.32 -8.15
CA GLU A 82 1.84 37.25 -7.15
C GLU A 82 0.87 37.44 -5.95
N ALA A 83 -0.42 37.23 -6.15
CA ALA A 83 -1.44 37.25 -5.09
C ALA A 83 -1.67 35.88 -4.44
N ASN A 84 -0.82 34.88 -4.74
CA ASN A 84 -0.91 33.50 -4.27
C ASN A 84 -2.19 32.76 -4.70
N ASN A 85 -2.81 33.17 -5.81
CA ASN A 85 -3.91 32.41 -6.39
C ASN A 85 -3.36 31.25 -7.24
N ILE A 86 -4.09 30.12 -7.25
CA ILE A 86 -3.74 28.96 -8.04
C ILE A 86 -3.98 29.21 -9.52
N VAL A 87 -2.95 29.00 -10.34
CA VAL A 87 -2.98 29.12 -11.79
C VAL A 87 -2.64 27.75 -12.39
N LYS A 88 -3.48 27.22 -13.27
CA LYS A 88 -3.21 25.97 -14.00
C LYS A 88 -2.10 26.18 -15.02
N ILE A 89 -1.19 25.23 -15.14
CA ILE A 89 -0.23 25.19 -16.26
C ILE A 89 -1.03 24.95 -17.56
N PRO A 90 -0.84 25.78 -18.60
CA PRO A 90 -1.51 25.60 -19.89
C PRO A 90 -1.19 24.21 -20.49
N GLU A 91 -2.14 23.59 -21.19
CA GLU A 91 -1.96 22.27 -21.82
C GLU A 91 -0.77 22.23 -22.79
N LYS A 92 -0.53 23.31 -23.54
CA LYS A 92 0.61 23.44 -24.45
C LYS A 92 1.98 23.38 -23.76
N ASP A 93 2.01 23.64 -22.45
CA ASP A 93 3.24 23.66 -21.64
C ASP A 93 3.39 22.38 -20.83
N LEU A 94 2.55 21.35 -21.08
CA LEU A 94 2.65 20.01 -20.52
C LEU A 94 3.46 19.08 -21.43
N PRO A 95 4.12 18.07 -20.87
CA PRO A 95 4.23 17.74 -19.44
C PRO A 95 5.19 18.68 -18.69
N VAL A 96 4.91 18.88 -17.40
CA VAL A 96 5.88 19.49 -16.49
C VAL A 96 6.96 18.47 -16.20
N THR A 97 8.18 18.70 -16.68
CA THR A 97 9.32 17.80 -16.45
C THR A 97 10.13 18.22 -15.24
N LEU A 98 10.66 17.27 -14.51
CA LEU A 98 11.57 17.50 -13.38
C LEU A 98 12.94 17.98 -13.89
N PRO A 99 13.65 18.88 -13.16
CA PRO A 99 14.99 19.28 -13.51
C PRO A 99 15.99 18.14 -13.25
N GLU A 100 16.88 17.85 -14.22
CA GLU A 100 17.80 16.71 -14.14
C GLU A 100 18.96 16.93 -13.16
N ASN A 101 19.53 18.13 -13.12
CA ASN A 101 20.71 18.45 -12.31
C ASN A 101 20.32 19.03 -10.93
N ILE A 102 19.92 18.14 -10.00
CA ILE A 102 19.48 18.52 -8.67
C ILE A 102 20.28 17.85 -7.57
N LYS A 103 20.59 18.59 -6.52
CA LYS A 103 21.16 18.03 -5.29
C LYS A 103 20.05 17.49 -4.41
N LEU A 104 20.00 16.16 -4.24
CA LEU A 104 18.97 15.48 -3.43
C LEU A 104 19.20 15.59 -1.92
N ASN A 105 20.46 15.80 -1.48
CA ASN A 105 20.84 15.86 -0.06
C ASN A 105 20.62 17.25 0.54
N THR A 106 19.50 17.90 0.27
CA THR A 106 19.14 19.20 0.86
C THR A 106 18.13 19.03 1.98
N LYS A 107 18.18 19.92 2.99
CA LYS A 107 17.10 19.98 3.99
C LYS A 107 15.83 20.51 3.32
N GLY A 108 14.72 19.79 3.50
CA GLY A 108 13.42 20.15 2.92
C GLY A 108 13.23 19.67 1.47
N ASN A 109 12.28 20.29 0.77
CA ASN A 109 11.95 19.91 -0.62
C ASN A 109 13.08 20.34 -1.58
N PRO A 110 13.75 19.40 -2.29
CA PRO A 110 14.84 19.70 -3.19
C PRO A 110 14.48 20.67 -4.34
N LEU A 111 13.22 20.62 -4.81
CA LEU A 111 12.73 21.46 -5.90
C LEU A 111 12.62 22.94 -5.51
N ASN A 112 12.49 23.25 -4.22
CA ASN A 112 12.42 24.63 -3.74
C ASN A 112 13.69 25.46 -4.08
N SER A 113 14.84 24.81 -4.19
CA SER A 113 16.11 25.44 -4.51
C SER A 113 16.27 25.77 -6.00
N GLN A 114 15.41 25.24 -6.88
CA GLN A 114 15.52 25.31 -8.34
C GLN A 114 14.84 26.56 -8.91
N LYS A 115 15.42 27.75 -8.69
CA LYS A 115 14.82 29.02 -9.09
C LYS A 115 14.41 29.08 -10.56
N LYS A 116 15.30 28.68 -11.49
CA LYS A 116 15.02 28.69 -12.92
C LYS A 116 13.87 27.80 -13.36
N TRP A 117 13.70 26.66 -12.69
CA TRP A 117 12.60 25.73 -12.93
C TRP A 117 11.29 26.20 -12.29
N LYS A 118 11.40 26.84 -11.13
CA LYS A 118 10.26 27.28 -10.33
C LYS A 118 9.59 28.54 -10.89
N GLU A 119 10.38 29.50 -11.36
CA GLU A 119 9.90 30.79 -11.90
C GLU A 119 9.47 30.64 -13.36
N ILE A 120 8.21 30.94 -13.68
CA ILE A 120 7.65 30.81 -15.03
C ILE A 120 6.75 31.98 -15.36
N LEU A 121 6.52 32.14 -16.68
CA LEU A 121 5.55 33.10 -17.20
C LEU A 121 4.34 32.33 -17.72
N ILE A 122 3.16 32.65 -17.19
CA ILE A 122 1.87 32.12 -17.67
C ILE A 122 1.05 33.32 -18.18
N ASN A 123 0.72 33.31 -19.46
CA ASN A 123 -0.03 34.41 -20.10
C ASN A 123 0.60 35.81 -19.82
N GLY A 124 1.92 35.88 -19.82
CA GLY A 124 2.67 37.14 -19.60
C GLY A 124 2.79 37.55 -18.12
N LYS A 125 2.21 36.81 -17.18
CA LYS A 125 2.32 37.08 -15.75
C LYS A 125 3.37 36.17 -15.10
N LYS A 126 4.13 36.74 -14.16
CA LYS A 126 5.08 35.98 -13.35
C LYS A 126 4.32 35.05 -12.39
N CYS A 127 4.69 33.79 -12.39
CA CYS A 127 4.13 32.78 -11.51
C CYS A 127 5.24 31.88 -10.91
N ILE A 128 4.95 31.27 -9.80
CA ILE A 128 5.84 30.31 -9.14
C ILE A 128 5.21 28.93 -9.26
N ARG A 129 5.90 27.96 -9.87
CA ARG A 129 5.44 26.57 -9.94
C ARG A 129 5.28 25.97 -8.55
N GLU A 130 4.29 25.09 -8.43
CA GLU A 130 4.26 24.15 -7.32
C GLU A 130 5.53 23.29 -7.32
N THR A 131 6.14 23.15 -6.14
CA THR A 131 7.38 22.39 -5.96
C THR A 131 7.12 21.01 -5.34
N ASP A 132 5.94 20.78 -4.82
CA ASP A 132 5.54 19.46 -4.38
C ASP A 132 5.29 18.55 -5.59
N THR A 133 5.60 17.28 -5.42
CA THR A 133 5.25 16.24 -6.39
C THR A 133 4.09 15.40 -5.87
N MET A 134 3.42 14.69 -6.75
CA MET A 134 2.37 13.77 -6.34
C MET A 134 2.94 12.57 -5.61
N ASP A 135 2.20 12.03 -4.66
CA ASP A 135 2.44 10.72 -4.08
C ASP A 135 2.62 9.68 -5.20
N THR A 136 3.66 8.86 -5.13
CA THR A 136 3.95 7.83 -6.15
C THR A 136 2.83 6.79 -6.29
N PHE A 137 1.97 6.66 -5.28
CA PHE A 137 0.75 5.87 -5.41
C PHE A 137 -0.25 6.44 -6.43
N VAL A 138 -0.17 7.72 -6.79
CA VAL A 138 -1.00 8.26 -7.88
C VAL A 138 -0.67 7.55 -9.18
N ASP A 139 0.63 7.41 -9.52
CA ASP A 139 1.07 6.72 -10.74
C ASP A 139 0.72 5.22 -10.69
N SER A 140 1.00 4.54 -9.59
CA SER A 140 0.71 3.12 -9.44
C SER A 140 -0.79 2.79 -9.40
N SER A 141 -1.64 3.79 -9.10
CA SER A 141 -3.10 3.57 -9.01
C SER A 141 -3.79 3.37 -10.35
N TRP A 142 -3.12 3.66 -11.46
CA TRP A 142 -3.71 3.56 -12.79
C TRP A 142 -2.77 2.98 -13.87
N TYR A 143 -1.54 2.58 -13.53
CA TYR A 143 -0.55 2.09 -14.49
C TYR A 143 -1.07 0.92 -15.35
N TYR A 144 -1.90 0.04 -14.77
CA TYR A 144 -2.51 -1.08 -15.47
C TYR A 144 -3.46 -0.64 -16.59
N LEU A 145 -4.11 0.53 -16.48
CA LEU A 145 -4.90 1.12 -17.56
C LEU A 145 -3.98 1.57 -18.70
N ARG A 146 -2.86 2.20 -18.36
CA ARG A 146 -1.85 2.59 -19.34
C ARG A 146 -1.26 1.36 -20.07
N PHE A 147 -1.09 0.24 -19.37
CA PHE A 147 -0.60 -1.00 -19.97
C PHE A 147 -1.55 -1.58 -21.00
N CYS A 148 -2.86 -1.38 -20.87
CA CYS A 148 -3.83 -1.79 -21.90
C CYS A 148 -3.56 -1.09 -23.24
N SER A 149 -3.06 0.14 -23.23
CA SER A 149 -2.82 0.97 -24.43
C SER A 149 -1.38 1.47 -24.47
N ALA A 150 -0.39 0.60 -24.32
CA ALA A 150 1.03 0.97 -24.21
C ALA A 150 1.58 1.78 -25.40
N SER A 151 1.06 1.56 -26.59
CA SER A 151 1.44 2.26 -27.83
C SER A 151 0.75 3.60 -28.05
N GLU A 152 -0.29 3.93 -27.27
CA GLU A 152 -1.01 5.22 -27.40
C GLU A 152 -0.08 6.38 -27.00
N LYS A 153 -0.10 7.47 -27.78
CA LYS A 153 0.80 8.63 -27.58
C LYS A 153 0.08 9.90 -27.14
N ASN A 154 -1.20 10.01 -27.47
CA ASN A 154 -1.97 11.25 -27.28
C ASN A 154 -2.92 11.18 -26.08
N LEU A 155 -3.32 9.97 -25.70
CA LEU A 155 -4.27 9.72 -24.63
C LEU A 155 -3.61 8.88 -23.51
N PRO A 156 -4.07 8.97 -22.27
CA PRO A 156 -3.59 8.10 -21.21
C PRO A 156 -3.88 6.62 -21.49
N PHE A 157 -5.00 6.33 -22.13
CA PHE A 157 -5.43 5.01 -22.61
C PHE A 157 -6.58 5.15 -23.61
N ASN A 158 -6.85 4.10 -24.38
CA ASN A 158 -7.98 3.98 -25.31
C ASN A 158 -9.11 3.20 -24.63
N ASN A 159 -10.36 3.62 -24.80
CA ASN A 159 -11.51 2.95 -24.19
C ASN A 159 -11.76 1.54 -24.78
N ASP A 160 -11.54 1.34 -26.06
CA ASP A 160 -11.73 0.01 -26.69
C ASP A 160 -10.72 -1.00 -26.13
N ASP A 161 -9.47 -0.57 -25.91
CA ASP A 161 -8.45 -1.40 -25.26
C ASP A 161 -8.82 -1.72 -23.81
N LEU A 162 -9.39 -0.74 -23.08
CA LEU A 162 -9.87 -0.98 -21.71
C LEU A 162 -11.04 -1.97 -21.69
N ASP A 163 -12.01 -1.82 -22.58
CA ASP A 163 -13.17 -2.72 -22.65
C ASP A 163 -12.76 -4.16 -22.99
N TYR A 164 -11.64 -4.34 -23.70
CA TYR A 164 -11.09 -5.66 -24.03
C TYR A 164 -10.27 -6.27 -22.88
N TRP A 165 -9.37 -5.51 -22.27
CA TRP A 165 -8.40 -6.03 -21.31
C TRP A 165 -8.85 -5.98 -19.84
N MET A 166 -9.79 -5.09 -19.50
CA MET A 166 -10.20 -4.87 -18.12
C MET A 166 -11.56 -5.52 -17.78
N PRO A 167 -11.79 -5.92 -16.51
CA PRO A 167 -10.85 -5.86 -15.38
C PRO A 167 -9.72 -6.89 -15.52
N VAL A 168 -8.59 -6.67 -14.83
CA VAL A 168 -7.49 -7.62 -14.77
C VAL A 168 -7.97 -8.93 -14.16
N ASP A 169 -7.80 -10.06 -14.86
CA ASP A 169 -8.34 -11.36 -14.44
C ASP A 169 -7.73 -11.86 -13.13
N GLN A 170 -6.40 -11.77 -13.03
CA GLN A 170 -5.66 -12.18 -11.84
C GLN A 170 -4.58 -11.16 -11.48
N TYR A 171 -4.68 -10.56 -10.31
CA TYR A 171 -3.73 -9.60 -9.79
C TYR A 171 -2.93 -10.22 -8.65
N ILE A 172 -1.61 -10.28 -8.81
CA ILE A 172 -0.71 -10.99 -7.91
C ILE A 172 0.16 -9.99 -7.16
N GLY A 173 0.24 -10.10 -5.84
CA GLY A 173 1.07 -9.22 -5.02
C GLY A 173 1.02 -9.56 -3.54
N GLY A 174 1.83 -8.87 -2.74
CA GLY A 174 1.88 -9.07 -1.29
C GLY A 174 0.63 -8.53 -0.58
N VAL A 175 0.30 -9.11 0.55
CA VAL A 175 -0.86 -8.73 1.38
C VAL A 175 -0.77 -7.30 1.92
N GLU A 176 0.44 -6.75 2.07
CA GLU A 176 0.69 -5.39 2.53
C GLU A 176 0.06 -4.31 1.64
N HIS A 177 -0.17 -4.62 0.38
CA HIS A 177 -0.80 -3.70 -0.57
C HIS A 177 -2.31 -3.57 -0.40
N ALA A 178 -2.97 -4.41 0.41
CA ALA A 178 -4.42 -4.39 0.61
C ALA A 178 -4.94 -3.02 1.09
N ILE A 179 -4.23 -2.37 1.99
CA ILE A 179 -4.56 -1.05 2.56
C ILE A 179 -3.79 0.11 1.92
N LEU A 180 -2.98 -0.15 0.91
CA LEU A 180 -2.17 0.82 0.18
C LEU A 180 -2.57 0.82 -1.30
N HIS A 181 -1.76 0.22 -2.15
CA HIS A 181 -1.93 0.20 -3.61
C HIS A 181 -3.31 -0.28 -4.06
N LEU A 182 -3.82 -1.37 -3.50
CA LEU A 182 -5.13 -1.92 -3.91
C LEU A 182 -6.28 -0.96 -3.56
N LEU A 183 -6.21 -0.30 -2.39
CA LEU A 183 -7.21 0.69 -1.99
C LEU A 183 -7.19 1.90 -2.93
N TYR A 184 -6.00 2.42 -3.24
CA TYR A 184 -5.85 3.57 -4.14
C TYR A 184 -6.25 3.23 -5.57
N SER A 185 -5.92 2.05 -6.07
CA SER A 185 -6.35 1.58 -7.40
C SER A 185 -7.87 1.50 -7.53
N ARG A 186 -8.54 0.98 -6.53
CA ARG A 186 -10.02 0.93 -6.48
C ARG A 186 -10.62 2.32 -6.41
N PHE A 187 -10.06 3.19 -5.58
CA PHE A 187 -10.48 4.59 -5.50
C PHE A 187 -10.35 5.28 -6.86
N PHE A 188 -9.19 5.14 -7.52
CA PHE A 188 -8.89 5.77 -8.80
C PHE A 188 -9.87 5.32 -9.90
N MET A 189 -10.14 4.00 -10.02
CA MET A 189 -11.12 3.47 -10.96
C MET A 189 -12.52 4.03 -10.73
N ARG A 190 -12.96 4.09 -9.47
CA ARG A 190 -14.27 4.65 -9.11
C ARG A 190 -14.36 6.13 -9.43
N ALA A 191 -13.31 6.90 -9.15
CA ALA A 191 -13.23 8.32 -9.48
C ALA A 191 -13.28 8.54 -11.00
N LEU A 192 -12.57 7.74 -11.79
CA LEU A 192 -12.61 7.79 -13.24
C LEU A 192 -14.01 7.47 -13.77
N SER A 193 -14.66 6.42 -13.27
CA SER A 193 -16.01 6.00 -13.70
C SER A 193 -17.10 7.03 -13.37
N LEU A 194 -16.90 7.84 -12.33
CA LEU A 194 -17.80 8.96 -11.99
C LEU A 194 -17.66 10.13 -12.97
N ASN A 195 -16.43 10.42 -13.40
CA ASN A 195 -16.14 11.58 -14.24
C ASN A 195 -16.24 11.28 -15.74
N LYS A 196 -15.93 10.04 -16.15
CA LYS A 196 -16.01 9.56 -17.54
C LYS A 196 -17.06 8.46 -17.63
N LYS A 197 -18.25 8.81 -18.11
CA LYS A 197 -19.39 7.88 -18.23
C LYS A 197 -19.09 6.68 -19.14
N ASP A 198 -18.11 6.78 -19.99
CA ASP A 198 -17.68 5.73 -20.91
C ASP A 198 -16.91 4.60 -20.20
N ILE A 199 -16.35 4.86 -19.03
CA ILE A 199 -15.67 3.85 -18.22
C ILE A 199 -16.69 3.15 -17.33
N LYS A 200 -17.08 1.93 -17.71
CA LYS A 200 -18.09 1.12 -16.98
C LYS A 200 -17.48 0.33 -15.81
N ILE A 201 -16.18 0.13 -15.82
CA ILE A 201 -15.45 -0.71 -14.88
C ILE A 201 -15.24 0.06 -13.58
N LYS A 202 -15.70 -0.49 -12.47
CA LYS A 202 -15.57 0.11 -11.12
C LYS A 202 -14.52 -0.56 -10.25
N GLU A 203 -14.26 -1.85 -10.49
CA GLU A 203 -13.26 -2.64 -9.78
C GLU A 203 -12.17 -3.05 -10.76
N PRO A 204 -10.90 -2.68 -10.51
CA PRO A 204 -9.82 -2.88 -11.45
C PRO A 204 -9.40 -4.36 -11.57
N PHE A 205 -9.58 -5.15 -10.53
CA PHE A 205 -9.10 -6.52 -10.42
C PHE A 205 -10.26 -7.47 -10.17
N LYS A 206 -10.38 -8.51 -11.00
CA LYS A 206 -11.41 -9.54 -10.89
C LYS A 206 -11.07 -10.55 -9.79
N GLY A 207 -9.80 -10.93 -9.71
CA GLY A 207 -9.26 -11.81 -8.68
C GLY A 207 -7.96 -11.28 -8.11
N LEU A 208 -7.78 -11.44 -6.80
CA LEU A 208 -6.53 -11.15 -6.09
C LEU A 208 -5.88 -12.45 -5.67
N PHE A 209 -4.58 -12.54 -5.87
CA PHE A 209 -3.75 -13.61 -5.35
C PHE A 209 -2.69 -12.99 -4.45
N THR A 210 -2.88 -13.13 -3.14
CA THR A 210 -1.94 -12.58 -2.16
C THR A 210 -0.83 -13.57 -1.88
N GLN A 211 0.40 -13.15 -2.17
CA GLN A 211 1.60 -13.95 -1.90
C GLN A 211 1.98 -13.85 -0.43
N GLY A 212 2.50 -14.96 0.11
CA GLY A 212 3.16 -14.99 1.40
C GLY A 212 4.45 -14.15 1.42
N MET A 213 4.93 -13.86 2.61
CA MET A 213 6.16 -13.08 2.83
C MET A 213 7.39 -13.99 2.79
N VAL A 214 8.53 -13.44 2.39
CA VAL A 214 9.82 -14.11 2.62
C VAL A 214 10.27 -13.79 4.03
N CYS A 215 10.42 -14.83 4.83
CA CYS A 215 10.77 -14.75 6.25
C CYS A 215 12.20 -15.24 6.49
N HIS A 216 12.84 -14.70 7.49
CA HIS A 216 14.15 -15.12 7.96
C HIS A 216 14.23 -15.04 9.48
N GLU A 217 15.05 -15.90 10.07
CA GLU A 217 15.35 -15.82 11.50
C GLU A 217 15.85 -14.43 11.88
N THR A 218 15.60 -14.07 13.12
CA THR A 218 16.08 -12.82 13.70
C THR A 218 17.20 -13.09 14.69
N TYR A 219 18.17 -12.19 14.76
CA TYR A 219 19.37 -12.37 15.57
C TYR A 219 19.59 -11.17 16.47
N LYS A 220 20.00 -11.44 17.71
CA LYS A 220 20.33 -10.40 18.71
C LYS A 220 21.60 -10.74 19.48
N ASP A 221 22.33 -9.70 19.86
CA ASP A 221 23.40 -9.82 20.85
C ASP A 221 22.83 -9.88 22.28
N GLU A 222 23.71 -10.09 23.25
CA GLU A 222 23.35 -10.12 24.68
C GLU A 222 22.79 -8.79 25.21
N LYS A 223 23.03 -7.68 24.48
CA LYS A 223 22.50 -6.35 24.79
C LYS A 223 21.18 -6.05 24.08
N ASN A 224 20.55 -7.05 23.45
CA ASN A 224 19.30 -6.93 22.71
C ASN A 224 19.39 -6.10 21.39
N ASN A 225 20.58 -5.81 20.87
CA ASN A 225 20.72 -5.16 19.57
C ASN A 225 20.50 -6.15 18.45
N TRP A 226 19.79 -5.73 17.41
CA TRP A 226 19.58 -6.54 16.22
C TRP A 226 20.87 -6.71 15.42
N LEU A 227 21.14 -7.94 15.01
CA LEU A 227 22.27 -8.35 14.18
C LEU A 227 21.78 -8.79 12.82
N SER A 228 22.57 -8.52 11.77
CA SER A 228 22.31 -9.02 10.42
C SER A 228 22.95 -10.40 10.19
N PRO A 229 22.43 -11.22 9.26
CA PRO A 229 22.95 -12.55 8.98
C PRO A 229 24.44 -12.58 8.60
N ASP A 230 24.94 -11.52 7.98
CA ASP A 230 26.37 -11.39 7.61
C ASP A 230 27.30 -11.16 8.81
N GLN A 231 26.79 -10.72 9.96
CA GLN A 231 27.54 -10.48 11.20
C GLN A 231 27.69 -11.74 12.07
N ILE A 232 27.02 -12.83 11.73
CA ILE A 232 26.98 -14.04 12.55
C ILE A 232 27.66 -15.23 11.87
N THR A 233 28.05 -16.21 12.67
CA THR A 233 28.59 -17.49 12.19
C THR A 233 28.14 -18.62 13.10
N SER A 234 28.00 -19.82 12.53
CA SER A 234 27.73 -21.06 13.26
C SER A 234 28.55 -22.18 12.62
N GLU A 235 29.06 -23.09 13.44
CA GLU A 235 29.79 -24.28 12.97
C GLU A 235 28.87 -25.53 12.99
N ASP A 236 27.89 -25.53 13.86
CA ASP A 236 26.98 -26.68 14.09
C ASP A 236 25.52 -26.43 13.65
N GLY A 237 25.23 -25.22 13.13
CA GLY A 237 23.88 -24.79 12.77
C GLY A 237 22.91 -24.61 13.94
N LYS A 238 23.40 -24.71 15.19
CA LYS A 238 22.60 -24.58 16.41
C LYS A 238 23.07 -23.46 17.33
N ASN A 239 24.39 -23.30 17.41
CA ASN A 239 24.98 -22.24 18.21
C ASN A 239 25.56 -21.17 17.30
N TYR A 240 25.09 -19.94 17.49
CA TYR A 240 25.48 -18.78 16.69
C TYR A 240 26.31 -17.82 17.52
N PHE A 241 27.34 -17.28 16.90
CA PHE A 241 28.31 -16.36 17.50
C PHE A 241 28.53 -15.15 16.58
N LEU A 242 29.02 -14.04 17.13
CA LEU A 242 29.48 -12.95 16.28
C LEU A 242 30.71 -13.38 15.45
N LYS A 243 30.69 -13.03 14.18
CA LYS A 243 31.75 -13.39 13.21
C LYS A 243 33.11 -12.81 13.61
N ASP A 244 33.08 -11.57 14.11
CA ASP A 244 34.29 -10.85 14.54
C ASP A 244 34.74 -11.21 15.96
N ASN A 245 33.89 -11.83 16.77
CA ASN A 245 34.21 -12.29 18.12
C ASN A 245 33.37 -13.51 18.52
N LYS A 246 33.96 -14.69 18.37
CA LYS A 246 33.30 -15.98 18.67
C LYS A 246 33.00 -16.22 20.16
N ASP A 247 33.48 -15.37 21.05
CA ASP A 247 33.14 -15.47 22.50
C ASP A 247 31.76 -14.88 22.79
N ILE A 248 31.20 -14.07 21.87
CA ILE A 248 29.89 -13.46 22.04
C ILE A 248 28.83 -14.35 21.38
N LYS A 249 28.00 -14.94 22.23
CA LYS A 249 26.86 -15.77 21.79
C LYS A 249 25.75 -14.91 21.22
N VAL A 250 25.16 -15.38 20.13
CA VAL A 250 24.02 -14.74 19.49
C VAL A 250 22.72 -15.45 19.88
N ILE A 251 21.71 -14.68 20.20
CA ILE A 251 20.36 -15.18 20.50
C ILE A 251 19.58 -15.25 19.17
N VAL A 252 19.18 -16.44 18.79
CA VAL A 252 18.31 -16.68 17.63
C VAL A 252 16.87 -16.51 18.03
N GLY A 253 16.17 -15.60 17.38
CA GLY A 253 14.73 -15.38 17.53
C GLY A 253 13.91 -16.06 16.43
N PRO A 254 12.59 -15.89 16.46
CA PRO A 254 11.70 -16.51 15.49
C PRO A 254 11.98 -16.00 14.07
N SER A 255 11.63 -16.84 13.09
CA SER A 255 11.56 -16.43 11.69
C SER A 255 10.39 -15.49 11.50
N GLU A 256 10.67 -14.31 10.97
CA GLU A 256 9.69 -13.23 10.73
C GLU A 256 9.93 -12.61 9.36
N SER A 257 8.94 -11.90 8.84
CA SER A 257 9.09 -11.19 7.56
C SER A 257 10.31 -10.27 7.58
N MET A 258 11.09 -10.30 6.51
CA MET A 258 12.32 -9.54 6.39
C MET A 258 12.08 -8.04 6.52
N SER A 259 12.84 -7.36 7.36
CA SER A 259 12.77 -5.92 7.55
C SER A 259 14.13 -5.30 7.88
N LYS A 260 14.37 -4.09 7.40
CA LYS A 260 15.60 -3.34 7.70
C LYS A 260 15.73 -2.99 9.18
N SER A 261 14.61 -2.79 9.88
CA SER A 261 14.61 -2.46 11.31
C SER A 261 15.07 -3.62 12.20
N LYS A 262 14.78 -4.87 11.80
CA LYS A 262 15.21 -6.08 12.50
C LYS A 262 16.52 -6.65 11.93
N LYS A 263 17.04 -6.06 10.86
CA LYS A 263 18.26 -6.49 10.15
C LYS A 263 18.25 -7.94 9.68
N ASN A 264 17.09 -8.57 9.57
CA ASN A 264 16.96 -9.96 9.09
C ASN A 264 16.76 -10.06 7.57
N THR A 265 17.28 -9.09 6.83
CA THR A 265 17.20 -9.06 5.37
C THR A 265 18.38 -9.78 4.74
N ILE A 266 18.10 -10.52 3.67
CA ILE A 266 19.11 -11.07 2.77
C ILE A 266 19.23 -10.13 1.57
N ASP A 267 20.45 -9.77 1.19
CA ASP A 267 20.68 -8.95 0.00
C ASP A 267 20.52 -9.81 -1.26
N PRO A 268 19.51 -9.54 -2.09
CA PRO A 268 19.28 -10.31 -3.32
C PRO A 268 20.46 -10.29 -4.27
N GLN A 269 21.23 -9.18 -4.33
CA GLN A 269 22.36 -9.07 -5.25
C GLN A 269 23.45 -10.07 -4.91
N ASN A 270 23.81 -10.21 -3.63
CA ASN A 270 24.83 -11.16 -3.19
C ASN A 270 24.42 -12.61 -3.52
N ILE A 271 23.15 -12.94 -3.36
CA ILE A 271 22.63 -14.29 -3.67
C ILE A 271 22.59 -14.53 -5.17
N ILE A 272 22.18 -13.54 -5.96
CA ILE A 272 22.18 -13.63 -7.42
C ILE A 272 23.60 -13.78 -7.97
N ASP A 273 24.56 -13.04 -7.44
CA ASP A 273 25.97 -13.13 -7.86
C ASP A 273 26.58 -14.51 -7.55
N GLN A 274 26.14 -15.14 -6.46
CA GLN A 274 26.63 -16.45 -6.03
C GLN A 274 25.97 -17.61 -6.75
N TYR A 275 24.63 -17.58 -6.92
CA TYR A 275 23.82 -18.71 -7.37
C TYR A 275 23.11 -18.49 -8.70
N GLY A 276 23.08 -17.26 -9.20
CA GLY A 276 22.30 -16.87 -10.38
C GLY A 276 20.83 -16.61 -10.09
N ALA A 277 20.23 -15.75 -10.89
CA ALA A 277 18.83 -15.31 -10.71
C ALA A 277 17.83 -16.47 -10.85
N ASP A 278 18.09 -17.44 -11.75
CA ASP A 278 17.17 -18.56 -11.97
C ASP A 278 17.09 -19.49 -10.77
N ALA A 279 18.18 -19.72 -10.04
CA ALA A 279 18.17 -20.51 -8.83
C ALA A 279 17.36 -19.82 -7.72
N VAL A 280 17.50 -18.49 -7.57
CA VAL A 280 16.72 -17.70 -6.61
C VAL A 280 15.23 -17.75 -6.95
N ARG A 281 14.87 -17.53 -8.21
CA ARG A 281 13.47 -17.60 -8.67
C ARG A 281 12.88 -18.99 -8.45
N PHE A 282 13.66 -20.04 -8.76
CA PHE A 282 13.23 -21.42 -8.56
C PHE A 282 13.01 -21.73 -7.08
N PHE A 283 13.92 -21.31 -6.19
CA PHE A 283 13.75 -21.47 -4.74
C PHE A 283 12.46 -20.83 -4.25
N ILE A 284 12.24 -19.55 -4.54
CA ILE A 284 11.05 -18.81 -4.06
C ILE A 284 9.74 -19.43 -4.55
N LEU A 285 9.72 -19.98 -5.78
CA LEU A 285 8.49 -20.54 -6.36
C LEU A 285 8.26 -22.01 -6.04
N ALA A 286 9.30 -22.76 -5.65
CA ALA A 286 9.22 -24.20 -5.43
C ALA A 286 9.19 -24.61 -3.95
N ASP A 287 9.65 -23.73 -3.03
CA ASP A 287 9.81 -24.08 -1.62
C ASP A 287 8.44 -24.25 -0.91
N SER A 288 7.53 -23.34 -1.16
CA SER A 288 6.22 -23.33 -0.47
C SER A 288 5.10 -22.98 -1.44
N PRO A 289 3.84 -23.38 -1.14
CA PRO A 289 2.69 -22.82 -1.85
C PRO A 289 2.72 -21.30 -1.79
N PRO A 290 2.44 -20.61 -2.89
CA PRO A 290 2.69 -19.17 -3.00
C PRO A 290 1.85 -18.32 -2.04
N GLU A 291 0.78 -18.86 -1.45
CA GLU A 291 -0.02 -18.19 -0.40
C GLU A 291 0.62 -18.27 0.99
N LYS A 292 1.61 -19.13 1.17
CA LYS A 292 2.31 -19.32 2.45
C LYS A 292 3.61 -18.54 2.46
N ASP A 293 4.05 -18.21 3.68
CA ASP A 293 5.35 -17.60 3.87
C ASP A 293 6.46 -18.57 3.48
N VAL A 294 7.44 -18.05 2.74
CA VAL A 294 8.67 -18.75 2.37
C VAL A 294 9.70 -18.54 3.47
N GLN A 295 10.18 -19.61 4.05
CA GLN A 295 11.27 -19.54 5.02
C GLN A 295 12.60 -19.55 4.27
N TRP A 296 13.36 -18.46 4.37
CA TRP A 296 14.69 -18.43 3.76
C TRP A 296 15.58 -19.50 4.36
N SER A 297 16.23 -20.28 3.51
CA SER A 297 17.16 -21.35 3.86
C SER A 297 18.31 -21.40 2.87
N ASP A 298 19.54 -21.27 3.37
CA ASP A 298 20.73 -21.39 2.53
C ASP A 298 20.86 -22.79 1.93
N GLU A 299 20.44 -23.84 2.65
CA GLU A 299 20.40 -25.22 2.14
C GLU A 299 19.38 -25.37 1.02
N GLY A 300 18.21 -24.77 1.14
CA GLY A 300 17.19 -24.73 0.10
C GLY A 300 17.70 -24.00 -1.14
N MET A 301 18.43 -22.89 -0.95
CA MET A 301 19.04 -22.13 -2.03
C MET A 301 20.12 -22.94 -2.78
N ILE A 302 21.02 -23.62 -2.04
CA ILE A 302 22.02 -24.50 -2.61
C ILE A 302 21.40 -25.67 -3.38
N SER A 303 20.32 -26.24 -2.85
CA SER A 303 19.59 -27.34 -3.48
C SER A 303 18.97 -26.90 -4.81
N SER A 304 18.36 -25.72 -4.82
CA SER A 304 17.78 -25.10 -6.01
C SER A 304 18.84 -24.82 -7.08
N TYR A 305 19.98 -24.29 -6.69
CA TYR A 305 21.12 -24.07 -7.59
C TYR A 305 21.64 -25.39 -8.22
N LYS A 306 21.85 -26.43 -7.41
CA LYS A 306 22.23 -27.75 -7.90
C LYS A 306 21.21 -28.35 -8.87
N PHE A 307 19.92 -28.14 -8.60
CA PHE A 307 18.84 -28.57 -9.48
C PHE A 307 18.92 -27.87 -10.84
N ILE A 308 19.06 -26.55 -10.87
CA ILE A 308 19.17 -25.77 -12.11
C ILE A 308 20.41 -26.19 -12.91
N GLN A 309 21.55 -26.37 -12.27
CA GLN A 309 22.77 -26.84 -12.94
C GLN A 309 22.58 -28.23 -13.57
N LYS A 310 21.95 -29.16 -12.83
CA LYS A 310 21.65 -30.49 -13.32
C LYS A 310 20.69 -30.49 -14.50
N PHE A 311 19.66 -29.67 -14.41
CA PHE A 311 18.69 -29.48 -15.50
C PHE A 311 19.34 -28.90 -16.74
N TRP A 312 20.17 -27.88 -16.62
CA TRP A 312 20.92 -27.29 -17.72
C TRP A 312 21.90 -28.30 -18.38
N GLY A 313 22.51 -29.14 -17.58
CA GLY A 313 23.44 -30.20 -18.10
C GLY A 313 22.75 -31.36 -18.83
N LEU A 314 21.40 -31.38 -18.86
CA LEU A 314 20.63 -32.35 -19.66
C LEU A 314 20.31 -31.85 -21.08
N SER A 315 20.49 -30.57 -21.32
CA SER A 315 20.28 -29.90 -22.60
C SER A 315 21.54 -29.84 -23.42
#